data_8ad1dc305d6dc8d6fc6bc394afbe8960
#
_entry.id   8ad1dc305d6dc8d6fc6bc394afbe8960
#
_cell.length_a   1.000
_cell.length_b   1.000
_cell.length_c   1.000
_cell.angle_alpha   90.00
_cell.angle_beta   90.00
_cell.angle_gamma   90.00
#
_symmetry.space_group_name_H-M   'P 1'
#
loop_
_entity.id
_entity.type
_entity.pdbx_description
1 polymer ?
#
loop_
_entity_poly.entity_id
_entity_poly.type
_entity_poly.pdbx_seq_one_letter_code
_entity_poly.pdbx_strand_id
1 'polypeptide(L)'
;ENINVGTAIDLSGLGLDTIEETEEGFAIGAMVTLRQLELHEGLAAYTEGAVRESVRHIVGVQLRNLATVGGSLYSRFGFSDVLTIFLALNASVELYKGGVVPLSEYAQRPYDRDILVRVLVPKEHARFCYQSVRNSQTDFPVLTCAAARLADGSIRAALGARPGKAVLYTAAPQAGETAEAF
;
A
#
# COMPACT_ATOMS: atom_id res chain seq x y z
N GLU A 1 18.78 -19.46 0.60
CA GLU A 1 18.36 -20.73 -0.06
C GLU A 1 18.50 -20.54 -1.55
N ASN A 2 19.23 -21.45 -2.21
CA ASN A 2 19.29 -21.49 -3.67
C ASN A 2 17.98 -22.10 -4.19
N ILE A 3 17.10 -21.26 -4.73
CA ILE A 3 15.87 -21.72 -5.37
C ILE A 3 16.19 -22.00 -6.84
N ASN A 4 16.05 -23.27 -7.26
CA ASN A 4 16.08 -23.61 -8.67
C ASN A 4 14.75 -23.24 -9.31
N VAL A 5 14.75 -22.20 -10.14
CA VAL A 5 13.57 -21.74 -10.90
C VAL A 5 13.54 -22.48 -12.24
N GLY A 6 12.61 -23.42 -12.39
CA GLY A 6 12.43 -24.14 -13.66
C GLY A 6 11.74 -23.31 -14.75
N THR A 7 10.86 -22.37 -14.36
CA THR A 7 10.14 -21.50 -15.29
C THR A 7 9.97 -20.12 -14.66
N ALA A 8 10.32 -19.07 -15.38
CA ALA A 8 10.05 -17.69 -15.02
C ALA A 8 9.00 -17.11 -15.98
N ILE A 9 7.99 -16.43 -15.43
CA ILE A 9 6.96 -15.73 -16.21
C ILE A 9 7.19 -14.23 -16.03
N ASP A 10 7.52 -13.55 -17.13
CA ASP A 10 7.64 -12.10 -17.16
C ASP A 10 6.26 -11.48 -17.39
N LEU A 11 5.88 -10.55 -16.52
CA LEU A 11 4.61 -9.80 -16.60
C LEU A 11 4.77 -8.46 -17.34
N SER A 12 5.97 -8.13 -17.79
CA SER A 12 6.24 -6.92 -18.59
C SER A 12 5.45 -6.96 -19.90
N GLY A 13 4.97 -5.80 -20.35
CA GLY A 13 4.23 -5.71 -21.61
C GLY A 13 2.77 -6.17 -21.56
N LEU A 14 2.25 -6.54 -20.39
CA LEU A 14 0.82 -6.87 -20.20
C LEU A 14 -0.06 -5.65 -19.91
N GLY A 15 0.49 -4.42 -19.95
CA GLY A 15 -0.24 -3.20 -19.62
C GLY A 15 -0.57 -3.06 -18.12
N LEU A 16 0.21 -3.73 -17.25
CA LEU A 16 0.02 -3.68 -15.80
C LEU A 16 0.88 -2.60 -15.12
N ASP A 17 1.45 -1.69 -15.88
CA ASP A 17 2.33 -0.60 -15.44
C ASP A 17 1.65 0.77 -15.47
N THR A 18 0.32 0.80 -15.47
CA THR A 18 -0.50 2.01 -15.52
C THR A 18 -1.25 2.26 -14.22
N ILE A 19 -1.54 3.53 -13.94
CA ILE A 19 -2.45 3.97 -12.88
C ILE A 19 -3.63 4.64 -13.57
N GLU A 20 -4.80 4.05 -13.42
CA GLU A 20 -6.06 4.60 -13.90
C GLU A 20 -6.78 5.29 -12.74
N GLU A 21 -7.20 6.53 -12.96
CA GLU A 21 -7.95 7.33 -12.00
C GLU A 21 -9.37 7.57 -12.52
N THR A 22 -10.35 7.29 -11.68
CA THR A 22 -11.77 7.57 -11.93
C THR A 22 -12.35 8.40 -10.79
N GLU A 23 -13.62 8.76 -10.88
CA GLU A 23 -14.35 9.38 -9.76
C GLU A 23 -14.49 8.44 -8.57
N GLU A 24 -14.55 7.13 -8.81
CA GLU A 24 -14.75 6.10 -7.79
C GLU A 24 -13.45 5.68 -7.09
N GLY A 25 -12.29 5.84 -7.75
CA GLY A 25 -11.03 5.40 -7.16
C GLY A 25 -9.86 5.33 -8.14
N PHE A 26 -8.83 4.60 -7.71
CA PHE A 26 -7.64 4.32 -8.50
C PHE A 26 -7.51 2.82 -8.73
N ALA A 27 -7.19 2.43 -9.97
CA ALA A 27 -6.76 1.09 -10.33
C ALA A 27 -5.26 1.13 -10.67
N ILE A 28 -4.44 0.53 -9.83
CA ILE A 28 -2.98 0.59 -9.91
C ILE A 28 -2.47 -0.78 -10.33
N GLY A 29 -1.92 -0.89 -11.53
CA GLY A 29 -1.38 -2.13 -12.05
C GLY A 29 -0.22 -2.67 -11.20
N ALA A 30 -0.09 -4.00 -11.14
CA ALA A 30 0.93 -4.65 -10.31
C ALA A 30 2.37 -4.30 -10.73
N MET A 31 2.59 -3.95 -11.99
CA MET A 31 3.89 -3.58 -12.54
C MET A 31 4.19 -2.07 -12.44
N VAL A 32 3.27 -1.27 -11.89
CA VAL A 32 3.54 0.14 -11.55
C VAL A 32 4.74 0.19 -10.61
N THR A 33 5.74 0.96 -10.97
CA THR A 33 6.95 1.12 -10.15
C THR A 33 6.67 2.01 -8.94
N LEU A 34 7.45 1.83 -7.88
CA LEU A 34 7.35 2.70 -6.69
C LEU A 34 7.68 4.16 -7.05
N ARG A 35 8.49 4.38 -8.10
CA ARG A 35 8.77 5.73 -8.58
C ARG A 35 7.57 6.36 -9.29
N GLN A 36 6.83 5.64 -10.11
CA GLN A 36 5.57 6.11 -10.69
C GLN A 36 4.56 6.43 -9.59
N LEU A 37 4.45 5.55 -8.58
CA LEU A 37 3.57 5.78 -7.42
C LEU A 37 3.94 7.06 -6.66
N GLU A 38 5.25 7.28 -6.42
CA GLU A 38 5.80 8.47 -5.75
C GLU A 38 5.47 9.77 -6.48
N LEU A 39 5.47 9.75 -7.81
CA LEU A 39 5.30 10.93 -8.67
C LEU A 39 3.86 11.18 -9.10
N HIS A 40 2.93 10.26 -8.84
CA HIS A 40 1.55 10.38 -9.32
C HIS A 40 0.81 11.50 -8.62
N GLU A 41 0.47 12.56 -9.36
CA GLU A 41 -0.13 13.78 -8.81
C GLU A 41 -1.53 13.55 -8.23
N GLY A 42 -2.38 12.74 -8.89
CA GLY A 42 -3.72 12.43 -8.42
C GLY A 42 -3.71 11.69 -7.07
N LEU A 43 -2.82 10.68 -6.92
CA LEU A 43 -2.66 9.98 -5.64
C LEU A 43 -2.09 10.91 -4.55
N ALA A 44 -1.14 11.78 -4.90
CA ALA A 44 -0.58 12.73 -3.95
C ALA A 44 -1.64 13.74 -3.49
N ALA A 45 -2.47 14.24 -4.40
CA ALA A 45 -3.56 15.15 -4.06
C ALA A 45 -4.64 14.47 -3.20
N TYR A 46 -5.08 13.27 -3.61
CA TYR A 46 -6.11 12.52 -2.89
C TYR A 46 -5.67 12.13 -1.46
N THR A 47 -4.40 11.75 -1.28
CA THR A 47 -3.90 11.25 0.01
C THR A 47 -3.13 12.30 0.82
N GLU A 48 -3.22 13.58 0.47
CA GLU A 48 -2.45 14.67 1.12
C GLU A 48 -0.94 14.36 1.18
N GLY A 49 -0.43 13.64 0.17
CA GLY A 49 0.97 13.23 0.08
C GLY A 49 1.34 11.95 0.84
N ALA A 50 0.42 11.30 1.56
CA ALA A 50 0.73 10.13 2.37
C ALA A 50 1.29 8.96 1.55
N VAL A 51 0.78 8.71 0.33
CA VAL A 51 1.34 7.70 -0.57
C VAL A 51 2.77 8.05 -0.99
N ARG A 52 3.04 9.30 -1.35
CA ARG A 52 4.40 9.76 -1.67
C ARG A 52 5.34 9.56 -0.49
N GLU A 53 4.90 9.96 0.71
CA GLU A 53 5.69 9.82 1.93
C GLU A 53 6.04 8.36 2.24
N SER A 54 5.12 7.43 2.00
CA SER A 54 5.34 6.01 2.26
C SER A 54 6.45 5.40 1.40
N VAL A 55 6.67 5.88 0.18
CA VAL A 55 7.63 5.25 -0.75
C VAL A 55 8.94 6.02 -0.89
N ARG A 56 8.97 7.33 -0.61
CA ARG A 56 10.13 8.20 -0.91
C ARG A 56 11.44 7.77 -0.22
N HIS A 57 11.35 7.08 0.90
CA HIS A 57 12.49 6.62 1.69
C HIS A 57 12.84 5.14 1.45
N ILE A 58 12.15 4.46 0.54
CA ILE A 58 12.50 3.08 0.17
C ILE A 58 13.78 3.11 -0.66
N VAL A 59 14.89 2.82 -0.01
CA VAL A 59 16.24 2.79 -0.57
C VAL A 59 16.55 4.06 -1.38
N GLY A 60 16.79 3.95 -2.68
CA GLY A 60 17.09 5.06 -3.60
C GLY A 60 16.19 5.04 -4.83
N VAL A 61 16.27 6.12 -5.63
CA VAL A 61 15.49 6.26 -6.87
C VAL A 61 15.73 5.10 -7.82
N GLN A 62 16.95 4.58 -7.89
CA GLN A 62 17.31 3.46 -8.77
C GLN A 62 16.48 2.21 -8.44
N LEU A 63 16.35 1.86 -7.15
CA LEU A 63 15.49 0.75 -6.73
C LEU A 63 14.03 1.05 -7.01
N ARG A 64 13.55 2.25 -6.69
CA ARG A 64 12.15 2.61 -6.89
C ARG A 64 11.73 2.65 -8.36
N ASN A 65 12.66 2.83 -9.29
CA ASN A 65 12.41 2.68 -10.74
C ASN A 65 12.19 1.22 -11.18
N LEU A 66 12.59 0.24 -10.37
CA LEU A 66 12.51 -1.19 -10.68
C LEU A 66 11.51 -1.94 -9.79
N ALA A 67 11.48 -1.61 -8.50
CA ALA A 67 10.57 -2.22 -7.55
C ALA A 67 9.13 -1.81 -7.87
N THR A 68 8.21 -2.78 -7.81
CA THR A 68 6.81 -2.59 -8.21
C THR A 68 5.86 -2.64 -7.01
N VAL A 69 4.69 -2.05 -7.19
CA VAL A 69 3.59 -2.10 -6.20
C VAL A 69 3.16 -3.54 -5.96
N GLY A 70 2.98 -4.32 -7.03
CA GLY A 70 2.61 -5.73 -6.92
C GLY A 70 3.63 -6.55 -6.15
N GLY A 71 4.93 -6.39 -6.43
CA GLY A 71 6.00 -7.07 -5.70
C GLY A 71 6.02 -6.72 -4.21
N SER A 72 5.78 -5.45 -3.87
CA SER A 72 5.74 -4.97 -2.49
C SER A 72 4.55 -5.50 -1.69
N LEU A 73 3.41 -5.77 -2.35
CA LEU A 73 2.19 -6.27 -1.71
C LEU A 73 2.13 -7.80 -1.71
N TYR A 74 2.54 -8.45 -2.81
CA TYR A 74 2.53 -9.90 -2.93
C TYR A 74 3.40 -10.58 -1.86
N SER A 75 4.53 -9.98 -1.53
CA SER A 75 5.44 -10.48 -0.50
C SER A 75 4.85 -10.49 0.92
N ARG A 76 3.80 -9.70 1.18
CA ARG A 76 3.10 -9.59 2.47
C ARG A 76 4.03 -9.38 3.67
N PHE A 77 5.19 -8.75 3.44
CA PHE A 77 6.13 -8.45 4.52
C PHE A 77 5.55 -7.40 5.46
N GLY A 78 5.62 -7.68 6.76
CA GLY A 78 5.12 -6.77 7.79
C GLY A 78 5.82 -5.41 7.83
N PHE A 79 7.04 -5.31 7.30
CA PHE A 79 7.81 -4.07 7.19
C PHE A 79 7.55 -3.30 5.88
N SER A 80 6.65 -3.76 5.03
CA SER A 80 6.36 -3.07 3.77
C SER A 80 5.65 -1.74 4.01
N ASP A 81 6.33 -0.64 3.69
CA ASP A 81 5.75 0.71 3.71
C ASP A 81 4.51 0.78 2.82
N VAL A 82 4.60 0.16 1.63
CA VAL A 82 3.51 0.10 0.65
C VAL A 82 2.30 -0.64 1.21
N LEU A 83 2.51 -1.82 1.83
CA LEU A 83 1.41 -2.57 2.45
C LEU A 83 0.71 -1.74 3.54
N THR A 84 1.48 -1.04 4.38
CA THR A 84 0.94 -0.25 5.49
C THR A 84 0.04 0.87 4.99
N ILE A 85 0.47 1.66 4.00
CA ILE A 85 -0.36 2.76 3.49
C ILE A 85 -1.60 2.24 2.76
N PHE A 86 -1.49 1.19 1.95
CA PHE A 86 -2.63 0.65 1.20
C PHE A 86 -3.68 -0.02 2.12
N LEU A 87 -3.27 -0.56 3.27
CA LEU A 87 -4.22 -1.00 4.30
C LEU A 87 -5.05 0.17 4.84
N ALA A 88 -4.42 1.31 5.14
CA ALA A 88 -5.14 2.50 5.61
C ALA A 88 -6.05 3.10 4.52
N LEU A 89 -5.70 2.94 3.24
CA LEU A 89 -6.49 3.37 2.08
C LEU A 89 -7.68 2.43 1.76
N ASN A 90 -7.96 1.42 2.59
CA ASN A 90 -9.02 0.45 2.34
C ASN A 90 -8.90 -0.27 0.99
N ALA A 91 -7.68 -0.49 0.55
CA ALA A 91 -7.42 -1.08 -0.75
C ALA A 91 -7.86 -2.54 -0.83
N SER A 92 -8.16 -2.98 -2.04
CA SER A 92 -8.32 -4.37 -2.41
C SER A 92 -7.29 -4.77 -3.46
N VAL A 93 -6.98 -6.05 -3.56
CA VAL A 93 -6.16 -6.62 -4.63
C VAL A 93 -7.03 -7.41 -5.58
N GLU A 94 -6.77 -7.27 -6.87
CA GLU A 94 -7.34 -8.13 -7.90
C GLU A 94 -6.33 -9.23 -8.24
N LEU A 95 -6.74 -10.47 -8.06
CA LEU A 95 -5.96 -11.67 -8.39
C LEU A 95 -6.50 -12.28 -9.68
N TYR A 96 -5.61 -12.85 -10.49
CA TYR A 96 -5.97 -13.41 -11.80
C TYR A 96 -7.03 -14.52 -11.70
N LYS A 97 -6.93 -15.40 -10.71
CA LYS A 97 -7.90 -16.48 -10.47
C LYS A 97 -8.81 -16.21 -9.28
N GLY A 98 -8.27 -15.56 -8.25
CA GLY A 98 -8.95 -15.33 -6.97
C GLY A 98 -9.91 -14.15 -6.95
N GLY A 99 -9.96 -13.35 -8.05
CA GLY A 99 -10.81 -12.15 -8.12
C GLY A 99 -10.38 -11.06 -7.14
N VAL A 100 -11.33 -10.21 -6.77
CA VAL A 100 -11.07 -9.08 -5.89
C VAL A 100 -11.14 -9.50 -4.42
N VAL A 101 -10.11 -9.17 -3.65
CA VAL A 101 -9.96 -9.52 -2.24
C VAL A 101 -9.55 -8.28 -1.45
N PRO A 102 -10.18 -7.95 -0.31
CA PRO A 102 -9.72 -6.87 0.56
C PRO A 102 -8.25 -7.07 0.96
N LEU A 103 -7.45 -6.02 0.90
CA LEU A 103 -6.03 -6.11 1.22
C LEU A 103 -5.79 -6.56 2.67
N SER A 104 -6.66 -6.17 3.60
CA SER A 104 -6.61 -6.59 5.00
C SER A 104 -6.72 -8.11 5.17
N GLU A 105 -7.55 -8.75 4.34
CA GLU A 105 -7.67 -10.21 4.29
C GLU A 105 -6.48 -10.84 3.56
N TYR A 106 -6.14 -10.30 2.38
CA TYR A 106 -5.03 -10.79 1.57
C TYR A 106 -3.70 -10.79 2.33
N ALA A 107 -3.42 -9.76 3.11
CA ALA A 107 -2.20 -9.65 3.92
C ALA A 107 -2.05 -10.78 4.96
N GLN A 108 -3.16 -11.39 5.39
CA GLN A 108 -3.16 -12.46 6.37
C GLN A 108 -3.17 -13.86 5.75
N ARG A 109 -3.49 -13.97 4.44
CA ARG A 109 -3.52 -15.27 3.73
C ARG A 109 -2.11 -15.90 3.65
N PRO A 110 -2.00 -17.22 3.60
CA PRO A 110 -0.76 -17.88 3.21
C PRO A 110 -0.43 -17.55 1.75
N TYR A 111 0.84 -17.76 1.36
CA TYR A 111 1.23 -17.63 -0.04
C TYR A 111 0.46 -18.63 -0.90
N ASP A 112 -0.04 -18.11 -2.02
CA ASP A 112 -0.70 -18.88 -3.05
C ASP A 112 0.10 -18.82 -4.38
N ARG A 113 -0.37 -19.49 -5.41
CA ARG A 113 0.22 -19.49 -6.76
C ARG A 113 -0.62 -18.66 -7.73
N ASP A 114 -1.26 -17.61 -7.24
CA ASP A 114 -2.02 -16.69 -8.07
C ASP A 114 -1.16 -15.49 -8.49
N ILE A 115 -1.62 -14.74 -9.46
CA ILE A 115 -0.95 -13.53 -9.95
C ILE A 115 -1.75 -12.33 -9.46
N LEU A 116 -1.07 -11.40 -8.78
CA LEU A 116 -1.62 -10.09 -8.45
C LEU A 116 -1.63 -9.24 -9.72
N VAL A 117 -2.81 -8.83 -10.15
CA VAL A 117 -3.03 -8.07 -11.39
C VAL A 117 -3.00 -6.58 -11.12
N ARG A 118 -3.76 -6.11 -10.15
CA ARG A 118 -3.81 -4.69 -9.76
C ARG A 118 -4.27 -4.50 -8.32
N VAL A 119 -4.09 -3.28 -7.86
CA VAL A 119 -4.57 -2.80 -6.57
C VAL A 119 -5.68 -1.78 -6.83
N LEU A 120 -6.79 -1.93 -6.14
CA LEU A 120 -7.95 -1.06 -6.23
C LEU A 120 -8.04 -0.22 -4.97
N VAL A 121 -8.03 1.10 -5.11
CA VAL A 121 -8.13 2.06 -4.00
C VAL A 121 -9.42 2.85 -4.19
N PRO A 122 -10.44 2.67 -3.36
CA PRO A 122 -11.66 3.47 -3.44
C PRO A 122 -11.38 4.91 -3.00
N LYS A 123 -12.03 5.89 -3.61
CA LYS A 123 -12.04 7.26 -3.12
C LYS A 123 -13.09 7.39 -2.03
N GLU A 124 -12.63 7.68 -0.83
CA GLU A 124 -13.44 7.95 0.35
C GLU A 124 -13.25 9.39 0.81
N HIS A 125 -14.25 9.99 1.45
CA HIS A 125 -14.08 11.27 2.13
C HIS A 125 -13.30 11.05 3.43
N ALA A 126 -11.97 11.12 3.32
CA ALA A 126 -11.07 10.88 4.43
C ALA A 126 -9.82 11.76 4.31
N ARG A 127 -9.15 11.99 5.42
CA ARG A 127 -7.79 12.56 5.47
C ARG A 127 -6.81 11.46 5.79
N PHE A 128 -5.63 11.53 5.19
CA PHE A 128 -4.64 10.46 5.29
C PHE A 128 -3.31 11.01 5.82
N CYS A 129 -2.62 10.19 6.60
CA CYS A 129 -1.23 10.44 6.97
C CYS A 129 -0.42 9.15 6.93
N TYR A 130 0.89 9.31 6.75
CA TYR A 130 1.86 8.23 6.83
C TYR A 130 3.11 8.72 7.55
N GLN A 131 3.63 7.87 8.45
CA GLN A 131 4.90 8.10 9.13
C GLN A 131 5.67 6.79 9.28
N SER A 132 6.99 6.89 9.27
CA SER A 132 7.86 5.75 9.57
C SER A 132 9.04 6.18 10.42
N VAL A 133 9.49 5.27 11.28
CA VAL A 133 10.72 5.41 12.06
C VAL A 133 11.76 4.47 11.48
N ARG A 134 12.96 4.99 11.20
CA ARG A 134 14.09 4.26 10.62
C ARG A 134 15.37 4.58 11.39
N ASN A 135 16.31 3.64 11.46
CA ASN A 135 17.62 3.91 12.06
C ASN A 135 18.46 4.84 11.17
N SER A 136 18.36 4.68 9.86
CA SER A 136 18.87 5.61 8.86
C SER A 136 17.86 5.80 7.74
N GLN A 137 18.00 6.88 6.97
CA GLN A 137 16.96 7.36 6.04
C GLN A 137 16.48 6.32 5.02
N THR A 138 17.38 5.46 4.53
CA THR A 138 17.08 4.48 3.48
C THR A 138 17.04 3.04 4.00
N ASP A 139 17.09 2.85 5.30
CA ASP A 139 17.05 1.55 5.95
C ASP A 139 15.60 1.00 5.98
N PHE A 140 15.47 -0.27 6.31
CA PHE A 140 14.15 -0.83 6.61
C PHE A 140 13.52 -0.08 7.80
N PRO A 141 12.20 0.15 7.79
CA PRO A 141 11.56 0.82 8.90
C PRO A 141 11.57 -0.07 10.16
N VAL A 142 11.77 0.57 11.31
CA VAL A 142 11.58 -0.04 12.63
C VAL A 142 10.10 -0.03 13.00
N LEU A 143 9.37 0.99 12.54
CA LEU A 143 7.93 1.12 12.70
C LEU A 143 7.36 1.89 11.52
N THR A 144 6.21 1.44 11.02
CA THR A 144 5.39 2.18 10.04
C THR A 144 4.00 2.39 10.60
N CYS A 145 3.44 3.56 10.35
CA CYS A 145 2.07 3.90 10.70
C CYS A 145 1.43 4.66 9.55
N ALA A 146 0.25 4.20 9.15
CA ALA A 146 -0.62 4.93 8.24
C ALA A 146 -2.00 5.07 8.87
N ALA A 147 -2.62 6.23 8.75
CA ALA A 147 -3.95 6.44 9.28
C ALA A 147 -4.84 7.16 8.27
N ALA A 148 -6.10 6.79 8.27
CA ALA A 148 -7.19 7.46 7.60
C ALA A 148 -8.22 7.91 8.62
N ARG A 149 -8.57 9.21 8.62
CA ARG A 149 -9.69 9.76 9.38
C ARG A 149 -10.85 9.97 8.42
N LEU A 150 -11.94 9.23 8.63
CA LEU A 150 -13.12 9.27 7.79
C LEU A 150 -14.04 10.46 8.14
N ALA A 151 -14.97 10.78 7.26
CA ALA A 151 -15.90 11.89 7.42
C ALA A 151 -16.81 11.75 8.66
N ASP A 152 -17.11 10.52 9.09
CA ASP A 152 -17.87 10.24 10.30
C ASP A 152 -17.05 10.34 11.59
N GLY A 153 -15.76 10.69 11.48
CA GLY A 153 -14.81 10.79 12.59
C GLY A 153 -14.18 9.46 13.02
N SER A 154 -14.54 8.34 12.39
CA SER A 154 -13.88 7.06 12.65
C SER A 154 -12.44 7.07 12.11
N ILE A 155 -11.58 6.27 12.73
CA ILE A 155 -10.17 6.16 12.37
C ILE A 155 -9.87 4.73 11.93
N ARG A 156 -9.18 4.62 10.81
CA ARG A 156 -8.59 3.38 10.32
C ARG A 156 -7.07 3.55 10.34
N ALA A 157 -6.37 2.78 11.16
CA ALA A 157 -4.92 2.87 11.34
C ALA A 157 -4.25 1.54 11.05
N ALA A 158 -3.22 1.55 10.21
CA ALA A 158 -2.39 0.40 9.90
C ALA A 158 -1.01 0.57 10.56
N LEU A 159 -0.57 -0.46 11.27
CA LEU A 159 0.76 -0.51 11.89
C LEU A 159 1.57 -1.66 11.26
N GLY A 160 2.76 -1.35 10.79
CA GLY A 160 3.69 -2.31 10.21
C GLY A 160 5.10 -2.21 10.79
N ALA A 161 6.02 -2.99 10.24
CA ALA A 161 7.41 -3.12 10.65
C ALA A 161 7.61 -3.60 12.11
N ARG A 162 6.58 -4.15 12.72
CA ARG A 162 6.68 -4.84 14.01
C ARG A 162 7.00 -6.32 13.79
N PRO A 163 7.46 -7.04 14.82
CA PRO A 163 7.55 -8.49 14.73
C PRO A 163 6.21 -9.08 14.28
N GLY A 164 6.17 -9.69 13.09
CA GLY A 164 4.99 -10.26 12.49
C GLY A 164 4.42 -9.45 11.33
N LYS A 165 3.13 -9.67 11.02
CA LYS A 165 2.43 -9.05 9.90
C LYS A 165 1.96 -7.63 10.24
N ALA A 166 1.77 -6.81 9.20
CA ALA A 166 1.08 -5.53 9.37
C ALA A 166 -0.37 -5.76 9.85
N VAL A 167 -0.83 -4.91 10.77
CA VAL A 167 -2.15 -5.02 11.41
C VAL A 167 -2.94 -3.76 11.15
N LEU A 168 -4.22 -3.94 10.82
CA LEU A 168 -5.19 -2.87 10.63
C LEU A 168 -6.09 -2.77 11.88
N TYR A 169 -6.23 -1.56 12.40
CA TYR A 169 -7.12 -1.20 13.49
C TYR A 169 -8.19 -0.24 12.98
N THR A 170 -9.41 -0.41 13.48
CA THR A 170 -10.50 0.54 13.27
C THR A 170 -11.05 0.97 14.61
N ALA A 171 -11.23 2.27 14.80
CA ALA A 171 -11.83 2.85 15.99
C ALA A 171 -13.05 3.70 15.58
N ALA A 172 -14.16 3.52 16.30
CA ALA A 172 -15.30 4.40 16.17
C ALA A 172 -14.96 5.81 16.69
N PRO A 173 -15.67 6.86 16.23
CA PRO A 173 -15.48 8.21 16.75
C PRO A 173 -15.72 8.23 18.25
N GLN A 174 -14.80 8.82 19.02
CA GLN A 174 -15.02 9.02 20.45
C GLN A 174 -15.96 10.21 20.65
N ALA A 175 -16.98 10.01 21.45
CA ALA A 175 -17.91 11.09 21.80
C ALA A 175 -17.16 12.18 22.57
N GLY A 176 -16.95 13.35 21.93
CA GLY A 176 -16.28 14.51 22.52
C GLY A 176 -15.00 14.99 21.87
N GLU A 177 -14.41 14.25 20.93
CA GLU A 177 -13.30 14.77 20.13
C GLU A 177 -13.83 15.54 18.92
N THR A 178 -13.75 16.87 19.01
CA THR A 178 -14.01 17.74 17.86
C THR A 178 -12.86 17.64 16.86
N ALA A 179 -13.18 17.86 15.58
CA ALA A 179 -12.28 17.74 14.43
C ALA A 179 -11.03 18.67 14.43
N GLU A 180 -10.76 19.39 15.51
CA GLU A 180 -9.71 20.41 15.62
C GLU A 180 -8.40 19.95 16.29
N ALA A 181 -8.27 18.68 16.67
CA ALA A 181 -7.12 18.19 17.46
C ALA A 181 -6.10 17.36 16.64
N PHE A 182 -5.87 17.70 15.34
CA PHE A 182 -4.69 17.19 14.61
C PHE A 182 -4.14 18.23 13.66
#